data_a6e07b2d5800cbec9912b42a460c3927
#
_entry.id   a6e07b2d5800cbec9912b42a460c3927
#
_cell.length_a   1.000
_cell.length_b   1.000
_cell.length_c   1.000
_cell.angle_alpha   90.00
_cell.angle_beta   90.00
_cell.angle_gamma   90.00
#
_symmetry.space_group_name_H-M   'P 1'
#
loop_
_entity.id
_entity.type
_entity.pdbx_description
1 polymer ?
#
loop_
_entity_poly.entity_id
_entity_poly.type
_entity_poly.pdbx_seq_one_letter_code
_entity_poly.pdbx_strand_id
1 'polypeptide(L)'
;MVVLVFALFLGNYLPGKYVNKETTNEKVLLLASEYNGSPFIEVNGNVPYFGEDEYTTESFEIYSELDSLGRCGVAYANIGKDLMPVEERGEIGMVKPSGWHTVKYPEVIEDLFLYNRCHLIGYQLSGENANVQNLITGTRYLNVEGMLPFENKVASYVRETGNHVLYRVTPVFEKDNLVAEGVQMEAYSVEDEGKGVAFCVFVYNVQPGIEIDYATGKSKLCN
;
A
#
# COMPACT_ATOMS: atom_id res chain seq x y z
N MET A 1 2.09 10.03 -55.47
CA MET A 1 2.96 10.01 -54.31
C MET A 1 2.11 10.48 -53.11
N VAL A 2 1.52 9.52 -52.42
CA VAL A 2 0.62 9.80 -51.27
C VAL A 2 1.46 9.61 -50.00
N VAL A 3 1.64 10.69 -49.26
CA VAL A 3 2.32 10.68 -47.97
C VAL A 3 1.28 10.37 -46.89
N LEU A 4 1.34 9.17 -46.34
CA LEU A 4 0.57 8.79 -45.18
C LEU A 4 1.27 9.40 -43.94
N VAL A 5 0.61 10.38 -43.31
CA VAL A 5 0.98 10.90 -41.99
C VAL A 5 0.39 9.98 -40.94
N PHE A 6 1.23 9.19 -40.30
CA PHE A 6 0.86 8.47 -39.06
C PHE A 6 0.83 9.49 -37.92
N ALA A 7 -0.37 9.91 -37.51
CA ALA A 7 -0.56 10.61 -36.24
C ALA A 7 -0.46 9.61 -35.08
N LEU A 8 0.65 9.67 -34.38
CA LEU A 8 0.80 9.00 -33.06
C LEU A 8 -0.12 9.71 -32.05
N PHE A 9 -1.25 9.10 -31.74
CA PHE A 9 -2.03 9.47 -30.57
C PHE A 9 -1.26 8.98 -29.33
N LEU A 10 -0.40 9.83 -28.78
CA LEU A 10 0.01 9.77 -27.40
C LEU A 10 -1.20 10.28 -26.57
N GLY A 11 -2.08 9.35 -26.19
CA GLY A 11 -3.11 9.62 -25.22
C GLY A 11 -2.45 9.97 -23.89
N ASN A 12 -2.48 11.24 -23.52
CA ASN A 12 -2.20 11.70 -22.17
C ASN A 12 -3.27 11.08 -21.25
N TYR A 13 -2.93 9.96 -20.60
CA TYR A 13 -3.71 9.41 -19.53
C TYR A 13 -3.56 10.35 -18.33
N LEU A 14 -4.47 11.32 -18.22
CA LEU A 14 -4.62 12.12 -17.02
C LEU A 14 -5.52 11.30 -16.10
N PRO A 15 -5.01 10.80 -14.96
CA PRO A 15 -5.87 10.14 -13.97
C PRO A 15 -6.95 11.14 -13.52
N GLY A 16 -8.18 10.63 -13.40
CA GLY A 16 -9.37 11.36 -13.02
C GLY A 16 -9.17 12.28 -11.82
N LYS A 17 -9.99 13.30 -11.70
CA LYS A 17 -9.96 14.34 -10.69
C LYS A 17 -9.77 13.73 -9.29
N TYR A 18 -8.54 13.75 -8.77
CA TYR A 18 -8.27 13.43 -7.39
C TYR A 18 -9.15 14.32 -6.51
N VAL A 19 -10.03 13.72 -5.73
CA VAL A 19 -10.58 14.36 -4.54
C VAL A 19 -9.39 14.99 -3.81
N ASN A 20 -9.48 16.25 -3.46
CA ASN A 20 -8.42 17.13 -3.01
C ASN A 20 -7.44 16.37 -2.08
N LYS A 21 -6.27 16.00 -2.59
CA LYS A 21 -5.29 15.09 -1.97
C LYS A 21 -4.85 15.59 -0.58
N GLU A 22 -4.82 16.92 -0.38
CA GLU A 22 -4.47 17.55 0.89
C GLU A 22 -5.54 17.35 1.98
N THR A 23 -6.83 17.49 1.64
CA THR A 23 -7.94 17.34 2.60
C THR A 23 -8.12 15.88 3.04
N THR A 24 -7.78 14.91 2.18
CA THR A 24 -7.87 13.48 2.53
C THR A 24 -6.71 13.09 3.46
N ASN A 25 -5.50 13.51 3.15
CA ASN A 25 -4.31 13.20 3.98
C ASN A 25 -4.40 13.85 5.37
N GLU A 26 -4.82 15.12 5.48
CA GLU A 26 -5.02 15.77 6.78
C GLU A 26 -6.08 15.06 7.64
N LYS A 27 -7.17 14.62 7.02
CA LYS A 27 -8.22 13.90 7.72
C LYS A 27 -7.78 12.50 8.17
N VAL A 28 -6.99 11.81 7.34
CA VAL A 28 -6.41 10.50 7.67
C VAL A 28 -5.33 10.66 8.74
N LEU A 29 -4.49 11.70 8.69
CA LEU A 29 -3.50 12.01 9.74
C LEU A 29 -4.15 12.34 11.09
N LEU A 30 -5.30 13.02 11.09
CA LEU A 30 -6.06 13.26 12.32
C LEU A 30 -6.56 11.94 12.95
N LEU A 31 -6.98 10.99 12.10
CA LEU A 31 -7.38 9.64 12.53
C LEU A 31 -6.17 8.81 12.98
N ALA A 32 -5.02 8.96 12.30
CA ALA A 32 -3.77 8.27 12.63
C ALA A 32 -3.23 8.64 14.03
N SER A 33 -3.54 9.83 14.55
CA SER A 33 -3.13 10.25 15.90
C SER A 33 -3.88 9.54 17.03
N GLU A 34 -4.90 8.75 16.71
CA GLU A 34 -5.81 8.12 17.69
C GLU A 34 -5.68 6.58 17.71
N TYR A 35 -4.43 6.05 17.68
CA TYR A 35 -4.24 4.60 17.84
C TYR A 35 -4.87 4.12 19.15
N ASN A 36 -5.83 3.21 19.04
CA ASN A 36 -6.66 2.72 20.15
C ASN A 36 -6.43 1.24 20.50
N GLY A 37 -5.36 0.64 19.97
CA GLY A 37 -5.05 -0.78 20.18
C GLY A 37 -5.51 -1.69 19.02
N SER A 38 -6.26 -1.18 18.04
CA SER A 38 -6.59 -1.92 16.81
C SER A 38 -5.52 -1.71 15.74
N PRO A 39 -5.12 -2.73 14.96
CA PRO A 39 -4.14 -2.56 13.89
C PRO A 39 -4.63 -1.64 12.77
N PHE A 40 -5.94 -1.45 12.63
CA PHE A 40 -6.55 -0.60 11.60
C PHE A 40 -7.86 0.03 12.09
N ILE A 41 -8.30 1.02 11.34
CA ILE A 41 -9.63 1.63 11.42
C ILE A 41 -10.29 1.69 10.05
N GLU A 42 -11.61 1.63 10.01
CA GLU A 42 -12.36 1.93 8.79
C GLU A 42 -12.34 3.43 8.48
N VAL A 43 -12.14 3.75 7.22
CA VAL A 43 -12.14 5.12 6.68
C VAL A 43 -13.29 5.24 5.69
N ASN A 44 -13.89 6.42 5.57
CA ASN A 44 -14.98 6.68 4.64
C ASN A 44 -16.17 5.70 4.76
N GLY A 45 -16.46 5.23 5.97
CA GLY A 45 -17.50 4.22 6.19
C GLY A 45 -17.20 2.88 5.52
N ASN A 46 -15.93 2.56 5.36
CA ASN A 46 -15.40 1.36 4.68
C ASN A 46 -15.73 1.29 3.17
N VAL A 47 -16.00 2.44 2.56
CA VAL A 47 -16.29 2.56 1.12
C VAL A 47 -15.04 3.10 0.40
N PRO A 48 -14.49 2.36 -0.59
CA PRO A 48 -13.32 2.82 -1.36
C PRO A 48 -13.65 4.06 -2.21
N TYR A 49 -12.63 4.85 -2.53
CA TYR A 49 -12.75 6.10 -3.29
C TYR A 49 -12.55 5.91 -4.81
N PHE A 50 -12.80 4.71 -5.36
CA PHE A 50 -12.72 4.49 -6.81
C PHE A 50 -13.91 5.13 -7.52
N GLY A 51 -13.63 5.85 -8.61
CA GLY A 51 -14.63 6.38 -9.53
C GLY A 51 -15.06 5.32 -10.56
N GLU A 52 -16.24 5.50 -11.15
CA GLU A 52 -16.74 4.60 -12.19
C GLU A 52 -15.82 4.53 -13.43
N ASP A 53 -15.05 5.60 -13.69
CA ASP A 53 -14.06 5.69 -14.75
C ASP A 53 -12.77 4.89 -14.49
N GLU A 54 -12.57 4.42 -13.26
CA GLU A 54 -11.45 3.55 -12.87
C GLU A 54 -11.78 2.06 -13.04
N TYR A 55 -13.07 1.68 -13.21
CA TYR A 55 -13.46 0.28 -13.29
C TYR A 55 -13.05 -0.33 -14.63
N THR A 56 -12.22 -1.37 -14.57
CA THR A 56 -11.72 -2.12 -15.73
C THR A 56 -11.49 -3.58 -15.35
N THR A 57 -11.61 -4.47 -16.34
CA THR A 57 -11.23 -5.88 -16.23
C THR A 57 -9.86 -6.16 -16.89
N GLU A 58 -9.09 -5.11 -17.19
CA GLU A 58 -7.72 -5.25 -17.64
C GLU A 58 -6.78 -5.13 -16.43
N SER A 59 -5.89 -6.11 -16.26
CA SER A 59 -4.89 -6.08 -15.20
C SER A 59 -3.86 -4.99 -15.46
N PHE A 60 -3.49 -4.27 -14.42
CA PHE A 60 -2.39 -3.30 -14.45
C PHE A 60 -1.78 -3.13 -13.06
N GLU A 61 -0.58 -2.58 -13.01
CA GLU A 61 0.07 -2.09 -11.80
C GLU A 61 0.84 -0.80 -12.07
N ILE A 62 0.74 0.14 -11.15
CA ILE A 62 1.35 1.48 -11.25
C ILE A 62 1.94 1.83 -9.89
N TYR A 63 3.19 2.25 -9.89
CA TYR A 63 3.92 2.70 -8.70
C TYR A 63 4.36 4.14 -8.91
N SER A 64 4.05 5.01 -7.94
CA SER A 64 4.50 6.40 -7.97
C SER A 64 6.02 6.48 -7.85
N GLU A 65 6.62 7.44 -8.53
CA GLU A 65 8.02 7.79 -8.32
C GLU A 65 8.27 8.15 -6.85
N LEU A 66 9.48 7.84 -6.35
CA LEU A 66 9.89 8.26 -5.03
C LEU A 66 9.93 9.79 -4.96
N ASP A 67 9.53 10.34 -3.84
CA ASP A 67 9.64 11.78 -3.62
C ASP A 67 11.10 12.23 -3.34
N SER A 68 11.29 13.52 -3.10
CA SER A 68 12.62 14.10 -2.83
C SER A 68 13.28 13.57 -1.54
N LEU A 69 12.53 12.94 -0.65
CA LEU A 69 13.00 12.28 0.57
C LEU A 69 13.21 10.78 0.39
N GLY A 70 12.99 10.26 -0.82
CA GLY A 70 13.08 8.83 -1.12
C GLY A 70 11.90 8.00 -0.58
N ARG A 71 10.75 8.63 -0.32
CA ARG A 71 9.55 7.97 0.18
C ARG A 71 8.67 7.48 -0.96
N CYS A 72 8.05 6.32 -0.78
CA CYS A 72 7.06 5.81 -1.72
C CYS A 72 5.80 6.70 -1.76
N GLY A 73 5.23 6.84 -2.95
CA GLY A 73 3.90 7.39 -3.14
C GLY A 73 2.85 6.27 -3.23
N VAL A 74 1.77 6.54 -3.95
CA VAL A 74 0.67 5.59 -4.16
C VAL A 74 1.14 4.40 -4.99
N ALA A 75 0.79 3.19 -4.54
CA ALA A 75 0.80 1.97 -5.34
C ALA A 75 -0.64 1.61 -5.71
N TYR A 76 -0.91 1.41 -7.00
CA TYR A 76 -2.25 1.19 -7.54
C TYR A 76 -2.24 0.08 -8.58
N ALA A 77 -3.15 -0.87 -8.46
CA ALA A 77 -3.26 -1.98 -9.39
C ALA A 77 -4.71 -2.40 -9.60
N ASN A 78 -4.98 -3.03 -10.72
CA ASN A 78 -6.14 -3.89 -10.90
C ASN A 78 -5.65 -5.34 -10.90
N ILE A 79 -5.81 -6.00 -9.75
CA ILE A 79 -5.25 -7.33 -9.51
C ILE A 79 -6.09 -8.38 -10.24
N GLY A 80 -5.55 -8.91 -11.32
CA GLY A 80 -6.04 -10.10 -12.00
C GLY A 80 -5.17 -11.32 -11.71
N LYS A 81 -5.63 -12.49 -12.08
CA LYS A 81 -4.90 -13.74 -11.85
C LYS A 81 -3.55 -13.81 -12.59
N ASP A 82 -3.44 -13.09 -13.69
CA ASP A 82 -2.23 -12.98 -14.52
C ASP A 82 -1.09 -12.18 -13.88
N LEU A 83 -1.40 -11.27 -12.93
CA LEU A 83 -0.39 -10.55 -12.14
C LEU A 83 0.14 -11.38 -10.96
N MET A 84 -0.61 -12.38 -10.51
CA MET A 84 -0.20 -13.17 -9.36
C MET A 84 1.08 -13.96 -9.63
N PRO A 85 1.98 -14.08 -8.62
CA PRO A 85 3.27 -14.72 -8.83
C PRO A 85 3.12 -16.20 -9.21
N VAL A 86 3.94 -16.61 -10.15
CA VAL A 86 4.14 -18.02 -10.57
C VAL A 86 5.49 -18.56 -10.06
N GLU A 87 6.34 -17.68 -9.54
CA GLU A 87 7.66 -17.99 -8.99
C GLU A 87 7.69 -17.79 -7.48
N GLU A 88 8.68 -18.40 -6.83
CA GLU A 88 8.92 -18.17 -5.40
C GLU A 88 9.46 -16.75 -5.16
N ARG A 89 9.11 -16.18 -4.01
CA ARG A 89 9.57 -14.86 -3.59
C ARG A 89 11.09 -14.84 -3.42
N GLY A 90 11.74 -13.89 -4.11
CA GLY A 90 13.18 -13.67 -3.99
C GLY A 90 13.56 -12.83 -2.75
N GLU A 91 14.87 -12.66 -2.56
CA GLU A 91 15.41 -11.80 -1.51
C GLU A 91 15.17 -10.32 -1.82
N ILE A 92 14.85 -9.53 -0.78
CA ILE A 92 14.65 -8.08 -0.85
C ILE A 92 15.55 -7.30 0.12
N GLY A 93 16.53 -7.99 0.73
CA GLY A 93 17.43 -7.43 1.74
C GLY A 93 18.25 -6.21 1.29
N MET A 94 18.48 -6.08 -0.02
CA MET A 94 19.23 -4.97 -0.61
C MET A 94 18.46 -3.65 -0.61
N VAL A 95 17.13 -3.67 -0.58
CA VAL A 95 16.32 -2.45 -0.56
C VAL A 95 16.30 -1.87 0.85
N LYS A 96 16.54 -0.58 0.96
CA LYS A 96 16.46 0.20 2.22
C LYS A 96 15.49 1.36 1.98
N PRO A 97 14.22 1.20 2.34
CA PRO A 97 13.24 2.29 2.22
C PRO A 97 13.62 3.49 3.10
N SER A 98 12.97 4.63 2.90
CA SER A 98 13.16 5.81 3.76
C SER A 98 12.98 5.45 5.25
N GLY A 99 13.81 6.01 6.12
CA GLY A 99 13.79 5.75 7.57
C GLY A 99 14.17 4.33 8.00
N TRP A 100 14.81 3.51 7.12
CA TRP A 100 15.16 2.14 7.43
C TRP A 100 16.22 2.01 8.52
N HIS A 101 15.91 1.22 9.55
CA HIS A 101 16.85 0.74 10.57
C HIS A 101 16.73 -0.77 10.77
N THR A 102 17.87 -1.43 10.97
CA THR A 102 17.87 -2.83 11.41
C THR A 102 17.94 -2.86 12.93
N VAL A 103 16.79 -3.02 13.58
CA VAL A 103 16.68 -3.00 15.04
C VAL A 103 15.87 -4.19 15.54
N LYS A 104 16.22 -4.70 16.73
CA LYS A 104 15.62 -5.88 17.33
C LYS A 104 15.08 -5.55 18.72
N TYR A 105 13.91 -6.13 19.02
CA TYR A 105 13.25 -6.05 20.33
C TYR A 105 12.72 -7.44 20.73
N PRO A 106 13.61 -8.37 21.14
CA PRO A 106 13.23 -9.74 21.44
C PRO A 106 12.24 -9.85 22.61
N GLU A 107 12.13 -8.80 23.43
CA GLU A 107 11.24 -8.74 24.58
C GLU A 107 9.76 -8.58 24.19
N VAL A 108 9.48 -8.02 23.01
CA VAL A 108 8.12 -7.65 22.56
C VAL A 108 7.77 -8.11 21.16
N ILE A 109 8.75 -8.62 20.38
CA ILE A 109 8.56 -9.05 19.00
C ILE A 109 9.09 -10.46 18.81
N GLU A 110 8.21 -11.43 18.55
CA GLU A 110 8.56 -12.84 18.39
C GLU A 110 9.61 -13.07 17.30
N ASP A 111 9.46 -12.43 16.13
CA ASP A 111 10.42 -12.49 15.02
C ASP A 111 11.64 -11.57 15.19
N LEU A 112 11.81 -10.98 16.36
CA LEU A 112 12.92 -10.12 16.78
C LEU A 112 12.95 -8.75 16.12
N PHE A 113 12.77 -8.61 14.81
CA PHE A 113 12.96 -7.36 14.07
C PHE A 113 11.72 -6.46 14.10
N LEU A 114 11.91 -5.19 14.48
CA LEU A 114 10.87 -4.18 14.46
C LEU A 114 10.37 -3.94 13.04
N TYR A 115 11.30 -3.69 12.10
CA TYR A 115 10.95 -3.28 10.75
C TYR A 115 11.04 -4.41 9.75
N ASN A 116 10.02 -4.46 8.92
CA ASN A 116 9.94 -5.24 7.70
C ASN A 116 10.04 -4.29 6.49
N ARG A 117 10.54 -4.79 5.38
CA ARG A 117 10.35 -4.17 4.07
C ARG A 117 8.95 -4.51 3.63
N CYS A 118 7.98 -3.65 4.02
CA CYS A 118 6.58 -3.89 3.71
C CYS A 118 6.30 -3.52 2.27
N HIS A 119 5.78 -4.47 1.50
CA HIS A 119 5.21 -4.17 0.21
C HIS A 119 3.92 -3.35 0.40
N LEU A 120 3.71 -2.33 -0.43
CA LEU A 120 2.42 -1.65 -0.53
C LEU A 120 1.41 -2.56 -1.24
N ILE A 121 1.78 -3.13 -2.38
CA ILE A 121 1.06 -4.24 -3.01
C ILE A 121 1.86 -5.51 -2.74
N GLY A 122 1.28 -6.42 -1.94
CA GLY A 122 1.94 -7.63 -1.49
C GLY A 122 2.39 -8.54 -2.64
N TYR A 123 3.55 -9.20 -2.48
CA TYR A 123 4.10 -10.11 -3.49
C TYR A 123 3.08 -11.13 -4.01
N GLN A 124 2.21 -11.63 -3.14
CA GLN A 124 1.17 -12.61 -3.49
C GLN A 124 0.11 -12.07 -4.46
N LEU A 125 0.06 -10.73 -4.66
CA LEU A 125 -0.93 -10.06 -5.51
C LEU A 125 -0.36 -9.70 -6.89
N SER A 126 0.90 -9.24 -6.96
CA SER A 126 1.49 -8.71 -8.19
C SER A 126 2.79 -9.37 -8.63
N GLY A 127 3.39 -10.23 -7.78
CA GLY A 127 4.70 -10.81 -8.09
C GLY A 127 5.87 -9.82 -8.01
N GLU A 128 5.62 -8.53 -7.73
CA GLU A 128 6.65 -7.51 -7.58
C GLU A 128 7.51 -7.75 -6.34
N ASN A 129 8.80 -8.04 -6.54
CA ASN A 129 9.67 -8.49 -5.45
C ASN A 129 10.48 -7.34 -4.82
N ALA A 130 11.49 -6.84 -5.51
CA ALA A 130 12.46 -5.86 -4.97
C ALA A 130 12.25 -4.44 -5.52
N ASN A 131 11.03 -4.09 -5.87
CA ASN A 131 10.67 -2.78 -6.39
C ASN A 131 10.77 -1.72 -5.29
N VAL A 132 11.68 -0.76 -5.45
CA VAL A 132 11.90 0.31 -4.47
C VAL A 132 10.71 1.24 -4.31
N GLN A 133 9.84 1.34 -5.32
CA GLN A 133 8.62 2.15 -5.31
C GLN A 133 7.45 1.44 -4.61
N ASN A 134 7.61 0.16 -4.28
CA ASN A 134 6.61 -0.68 -3.63
C ASN A 134 7.00 -1.09 -2.19
N LEU A 135 8.13 -0.63 -1.66
CA LEU A 135 8.63 -1.06 -0.35
C LEU A 135 8.77 0.12 0.61
N ILE A 136 8.11 0.04 1.75
CA ILE A 136 8.22 1.01 2.84
C ILE A 136 8.86 0.39 4.10
N THR A 137 9.36 1.26 4.98
CA THR A 137 9.74 0.87 6.34
C THR A 137 8.46 0.71 7.17
N GLY A 138 8.01 -0.52 7.32
CA GLY A 138 6.82 -0.86 8.10
C GLY A 138 7.17 -1.72 9.31
N THR A 139 6.42 -1.58 10.38
CA THR A 139 6.57 -2.45 11.55
C THR A 139 6.13 -3.88 11.25
N ARG A 140 6.57 -4.81 12.09
CA ARG A 140 6.07 -6.19 12.04
C ARG A 140 4.55 -6.21 12.23
N TYR A 141 4.03 -5.38 13.13
CA TYR A 141 2.61 -5.27 13.43
C TYR A 141 1.81 -4.73 12.25
N LEU A 142 2.25 -3.63 11.61
CA LEU A 142 1.65 -3.14 10.37
C LEU A 142 1.55 -4.25 9.33
N ASN A 143 2.66 -4.96 9.09
CA ASN A 143 2.77 -5.93 8.01
C ASN A 143 1.86 -7.14 8.23
N VAL A 144 1.87 -7.71 9.43
CA VAL A 144 1.24 -9.02 9.71
C VAL A 144 -0.15 -8.90 10.29
N GLU A 145 -0.34 -8.03 11.28
CA GLU A 145 -1.64 -7.86 11.93
C GLU A 145 -2.52 -6.85 11.18
N GLY A 146 -1.89 -5.91 10.47
CA GLY A 146 -2.58 -4.84 9.75
C GLY A 146 -2.87 -5.17 8.30
N MET A 147 -1.86 -5.26 7.45
CA MET A 147 -2.03 -5.35 5.99
C MET A 147 -2.39 -6.77 5.52
N LEU A 148 -1.69 -7.78 6.01
CA LEU A 148 -1.81 -9.17 5.53
C LEU A 148 -3.24 -9.73 5.49
N PRO A 149 -4.14 -9.47 6.47
CA PRO A 149 -5.52 -9.93 6.40
C PRO A 149 -6.28 -9.40 5.17
N PHE A 150 -6.06 -8.13 4.81
CA PHE A 150 -6.68 -7.50 3.63
C PHE A 150 -6.08 -8.03 2.33
N GLU A 151 -4.76 -8.17 2.27
CA GLU A 151 -4.09 -8.79 1.12
C GLU A 151 -4.58 -10.23 0.88
N ASN A 152 -4.70 -11.03 1.94
CA ASN A 152 -5.22 -12.38 1.86
C ASN A 152 -6.66 -12.42 1.35
N LYS A 153 -7.51 -11.48 1.76
CA LYS A 153 -8.89 -11.37 1.27
C LYS A 153 -8.92 -11.13 -0.24
N VAL A 154 -8.09 -10.20 -0.74
CA VAL A 154 -7.96 -9.92 -2.17
C VAL A 154 -7.42 -11.14 -2.92
N ALA A 155 -6.32 -11.72 -2.43
CA ALA A 155 -5.69 -12.88 -3.06
C ALA A 155 -6.61 -14.09 -3.16
N SER A 156 -7.36 -14.39 -2.10
CA SER A 156 -8.32 -15.50 -2.10
C SER A 156 -9.43 -15.27 -3.12
N TYR A 157 -10.01 -14.07 -3.12
CA TYR A 157 -11.07 -13.72 -4.08
C TYR A 157 -10.61 -13.87 -5.53
N VAL A 158 -9.46 -13.31 -5.89
CA VAL A 158 -8.94 -13.40 -7.26
C VAL A 158 -8.63 -14.85 -7.66
N ARG A 159 -8.07 -15.67 -6.75
CA ARG A 159 -7.79 -17.10 -7.02
C ARG A 159 -9.06 -17.92 -7.23
N GLU A 160 -10.08 -17.66 -6.42
CA GLU A 160 -11.33 -18.44 -6.41
C GLU A 160 -12.25 -18.09 -7.58
N THR A 161 -12.32 -16.81 -7.94
CA THR A 161 -13.27 -16.32 -8.95
C THR A 161 -12.64 -16.09 -10.32
N GLY A 162 -11.36 -15.74 -10.37
CA GLY A 162 -10.69 -15.23 -11.57
C GLY A 162 -11.05 -13.78 -11.91
N ASN A 163 -11.86 -13.13 -11.09
CA ASN A 163 -12.26 -11.73 -11.25
C ASN A 163 -11.17 -10.77 -10.79
N HIS A 164 -11.30 -9.50 -11.18
CA HIS A 164 -10.34 -8.46 -10.88
C HIS A 164 -10.71 -7.68 -9.61
N VAL A 165 -9.68 -7.17 -8.94
CA VAL A 165 -9.83 -6.28 -7.78
C VAL A 165 -8.99 -5.03 -7.98
N LEU A 166 -9.63 -3.87 -8.11
CA LEU A 166 -8.95 -2.59 -7.94
C LEU A 166 -8.40 -2.53 -6.53
N TYR A 167 -7.10 -2.26 -6.40
CA TYR A 167 -6.37 -2.26 -5.14
C TYR A 167 -5.40 -1.09 -5.09
N ARG A 168 -5.58 -0.20 -4.12
CA ARG A 168 -4.75 0.99 -3.97
C ARG A 168 -4.25 1.10 -2.54
N VAL A 169 -2.95 1.34 -2.40
CA VAL A 169 -2.30 1.56 -1.11
C VAL A 169 -1.57 2.89 -1.14
N THR A 170 -1.92 3.76 -0.21
CA THR A 170 -1.36 5.10 -0.08
C THR A 170 -0.64 5.22 1.25
N PRO A 171 0.70 5.29 1.28
CA PRO A 171 1.42 5.58 2.50
C PRO A 171 1.17 7.03 2.92
N VAL A 172 0.94 7.23 4.22
CA VAL A 172 0.61 8.53 4.80
C VAL A 172 1.76 9.00 5.67
N PHE A 173 2.40 10.08 5.27
CA PHE A 173 3.51 10.69 5.99
C PHE A 173 3.08 12.03 6.58
N GLU A 174 3.49 12.30 7.82
CA GLU A 174 3.39 13.65 8.38
C GLU A 174 4.62 14.47 7.98
N LYS A 175 4.41 15.59 7.29
CA LYS A 175 5.47 16.53 6.86
C LYS A 175 6.67 15.80 6.21
N ASP A 176 7.87 15.98 6.78
CA ASP A 176 9.12 15.42 6.28
C ASP A 176 9.51 14.11 6.98
N ASN A 177 8.59 13.45 7.68
CA ASN A 177 8.83 12.16 8.31
C ASN A 177 9.28 11.13 7.28
N LEU A 178 10.33 10.36 7.61
CA LEU A 178 10.89 9.33 6.73
C LEU A 178 10.15 7.99 6.84
N VAL A 179 9.41 7.78 7.92
CA VAL A 179 8.56 6.60 8.14
C VAL A 179 7.10 7.04 8.07
N ALA A 180 6.27 6.30 7.35
CA ALA A 180 4.85 6.57 7.27
C ALA A 180 4.15 6.32 8.61
N GLU A 181 3.18 7.17 8.96
CA GLU A 181 2.29 6.96 10.12
C GLU A 181 1.42 5.70 9.95
N GLY A 182 1.17 5.34 8.72
CA GLY A 182 0.42 4.17 8.32
C GLY A 182 0.17 4.16 6.82
N VAL A 183 -0.69 3.26 6.39
CA VAL A 183 -1.12 3.17 5.00
C VAL A 183 -2.65 3.17 4.90
N GLN A 184 -3.21 3.91 3.96
CA GLN A 184 -4.59 3.73 3.56
C GLN A 184 -4.64 2.63 2.51
N MET A 185 -5.46 1.60 2.74
CA MET A 185 -5.69 0.50 1.83
C MET A 185 -7.13 0.54 1.34
N GLU A 186 -7.31 0.41 0.04
CA GLU A 186 -8.61 0.40 -0.61
C GLU A 186 -8.69 -0.77 -1.59
N ALA A 187 -9.83 -1.43 -1.65
CA ALA A 187 -10.08 -2.48 -2.62
C ALA A 187 -11.55 -2.50 -3.07
N TYR A 188 -11.75 -2.94 -4.33
CA TYR A 188 -13.08 -3.11 -4.91
C TYR A 188 -13.05 -4.19 -5.99
N SER A 189 -13.84 -5.23 -5.83
CA SER A 189 -13.99 -6.28 -6.86
C SER A 189 -14.87 -5.78 -8.01
N VAL A 190 -14.32 -5.82 -9.24
CA VAL A 190 -14.89 -5.09 -10.37
C VAL A 190 -16.13 -5.77 -10.92
N GLU A 191 -16.04 -7.06 -11.30
CA GLU A 191 -17.09 -7.77 -12.05
C GLU A 191 -18.36 -8.01 -11.23
N ASP A 192 -18.24 -8.04 -9.91
CA ASP A 192 -19.40 -8.25 -9.01
C ASP A 192 -19.82 -6.99 -8.25
N GLU A 193 -19.29 -5.83 -8.67
CA GLU A 193 -19.65 -4.53 -8.12
C GLU A 193 -19.39 -4.43 -6.60
N GLY A 194 -18.23 -4.90 -6.17
CA GLY A 194 -17.77 -4.83 -4.78
C GLY A 194 -18.41 -5.84 -3.83
N LYS A 195 -19.21 -6.80 -4.33
CA LYS A 195 -19.89 -7.78 -3.46
C LYS A 195 -18.92 -8.77 -2.81
N GLY A 196 -17.85 -9.15 -3.49
CA GLY A 196 -16.82 -10.06 -2.96
C GLY A 196 -15.80 -9.34 -2.12
N VAL A 197 -15.29 -8.23 -2.64
CA VAL A 197 -14.27 -7.40 -1.96
C VAL A 197 -14.61 -5.93 -2.09
N ALA A 198 -14.91 -5.28 -0.97
CA ALA A 198 -14.93 -3.82 -0.86
C ALA A 198 -14.43 -3.44 0.53
N PHE A 199 -13.44 -2.53 0.60
CA PHE A 199 -12.99 -1.93 1.86
C PHE A 199 -12.20 -0.64 1.63
N CYS A 200 -12.21 0.21 2.66
CA CYS A 200 -11.35 1.39 2.79
C CYS A 200 -10.92 1.49 4.25
N VAL A 201 -9.66 1.22 4.52
CA VAL A 201 -9.10 1.18 5.87
C VAL A 201 -7.81 1.97 5.95
N PHE A 202 -7.53 2.52 7.15
CA PHE A 202 -6.20 3.01 7.50
C PHE A 202 -5.55 2.03 8.47
N VAL A 203 -4.37 1.55 8.11
CA VAL A 203 -3.56 0.59 8.89
C VAL A 203 -2.42 1.33 9.55
N TYR A 204 -2.33 1.24 10.87
CA TYR A 204 -1.33 1.95 11.67
C TYR A 204 0.07 1.36 11.55
N ASN A 205 1.07 2.20 11.34
CA ASN A 205 2.48 1.79 11.36
C ASN A 205 3.07 1.90 12.77
N VAL A 206 2.49 1.21 13.70
CA VAL A 206 2.89 1.14 15.10
C VAL A 206 3.42 -0.26 15.44
N GLN A 207 4.11 -0.37 16.58
CA GLN A 207 4.40 -1.65 17.21
C GLN A 207 4.07 -1.54 18.70
N PRO A 208 3.10 -2.30 19.22
CA PRO A 208 2.80 -2.28 20.66
C PRO A 208 4.05 -2.50 21.52
N GLY A 209 4.23 -1.65 22.53
CA GLY A 209 5.41 -1.66 23.39
C GLY A 209 6.66 -0.94 22.85
N ILE A 210 6.59 -0.36 21.65
CA ILE A 210 7.69 0.39 21.02
C ILE A 210 7.23 1.82 20.69
N GLU A 211 8.04 2.80 21.05
CA GLU A 211 7.93 4.18 20.59
C GLU A 211 8.80 4.38 19.34
N ILE A 212 8.21 4.92 18.27
CA ILE A 212 8.88 5.17 16.98
C ILE A 212 9.02 6.68 16.79
N ASP A 213 10.22 7.11 16.43
CA ASP A 213 10.48 8.45 15.89
C ASP A 213 10.29 8.40 14.37
N TYR A 214 9.12 8.79 13.88
CA TYR A 214 8.75 8.73 12.46
C TYR A 214 9.61 9.68 11.61
N ALA A 215 10.17 10.74 12.19
CA ALA A 215 11.07 11.63 11.45
C ALA A 215 12.36 10.93 11.00
N THR A 216 12.84 9.94 11.77
CA THR A 216 14.14 9.31 11.52
C THR A 216 14.07 7.78 11.36
N GLY A 217 13.01 7.13 11.82
CA GLY A 217 12.90 5.68 11.95
C GLY A 217 13.61 5.09 13.18
N LYS A 218 14.18 5.92 14.07
CA LYS A 218 14.71 5.46 15.35
C LYS A 218 13.58 5.01 16.27
N SER A 219 13.90 4.12 17.22
CA SER A 219 12.90 3.57 18.12
C SER A 219 13.47 3.21 19.48
N LYS A 220 12.60 3.06 20.47
CA LYS A 220 12.94 2.60 21.83
C LYS A 220 11.76 1.85 22.43
N LEU A 221 12.03 1.02 23.44
CA LEU A 221 10.98 0.42 24.27
C LEU A 221 10.15 1.51 24.96
N CYS A 222 8.84 1.31 25.04
CA CYS A 222 8.00 2.10 25.93
C CYS A 222 8.38 1.80 27.38
N ASN A 223 8.43 2.83 28.22
CA ASN A 223 8.71 2.70 29.67
C ASN A 223 7.50 2.12 30.40
#